data_b7baa19a3779e97ed83eea2331587484
#
_entry.id   b7baa19a3779e97ed83eea2331587484
#
_cell.length_a   1.000
_cell.length_b   1.000
_cell.length_c   1.000
_cell.angle_alpha   90.00
_cell.angle_beta   90.00
_cell.angle_gamma   90.00
#
_symmetry.space_group_name_H-M   'P 1'
#
loop_
_entity.id
_entity.type
_entity.pdbx_description
1 polymer ?
#
loop_
_entity_poly.entity_id
_entity_poly.type
_entity_poly.pdbx_seq_one_letter_code
_entity_poly.pdbx_strand_id
1 'polypeptide(L)'
;MRYYLGVDWADQTHAVWVVDESGTKITARAVAHTAEGLGEWGRELDEWRAQGIDLWAAIERPDGRVVDFLLDHGVVVYPVNPKALDRARDRFRQSGAKSDPFDARVLADFLRTDHAHLRALLPSSEAAQELKLLTEDCQRHIRQQTRLVNQLTATLKAYYPRALEVAEVTSALAREFLPAYPTPAAVTALTERQWQRWARAHGLSAARAGDLWAVLRQPHLPVPAHVVRAKARLMQALMEQLMPVVAAVAQYRKAIDDFFARMPAARWARTLPIGKHGITAPTLWARLGDAPGRWESFRHLQAHAGAVPVTKRSGKQQVVHFRFACDKALRHVVDQVAFLSLLSSAWARAYYDQQRARGHSHRQALRALGAKWLKIIFVMWQRQVPYDEQYHLATMTRQQLPQGQTQFA
;
A
#
# COMPACT_ATOMS: atom_id res chain seq x y z
N MET A 1 4.30 -38.90 4.32
CA MET A 1 4.03 -38.48 5.70
C MET A 1 4.13 -36.97 5.77
N ARG A 2 3.24 -36.33 6.50
CA ARG A 2 3.22 -34.85 6.58
C ARG A 2 3.19 -34.41 8.04
N TYR A 3 3.95 -33.32 8.35
CA TYR A 3 3.88 -32.63 9.62
C TYR A 3 3.21 -31.28 9.45
N TYR A 4 2.36 -30.94 10.42
CA TYR A 4 1.66 -29.67 10.49
C TYR A 4 2.22 -28.85 11.64
N LEU A 5 2.80 -27.72 11.30
CA LEU A 5 3.43 -26.78 12.22
C LEU A 5 2.48 -25.62 12.47
N GLY A 6 2.29 -25.27 13.72
CA GLY A 6 1.71 -23.97 14.08
C GLY A 6 2.80 -23.07 14.64
N VAL A 7 2.90 -21.87 14.11
CA VAL A 7 3.93 -20.91 14.51
C VAL A 7 3.25 -19.64 14.98
N ASP A 8 3.33 -19.40 16.30
CA ASP A 8 2.94 -18.13 16.87
C ASP A 8 4.16 -17.23 16.99
N TRP A 9 4.15 -16.16 16.21
CA TRP A 9 5.27 -15.29 15.95
C TRP A 9 5.37 -14.18 17.00
N ALA A 10 6.55 -13.99 17.58
CA ALA A 10 6.87 -12.84 18.44
C ALA A 10 8.28 -12.30 18.17
N ASP A 11 8.58 -11.12 18.69
CA ASP A 11 9.83 -10.39 18.37
C ASP A 11 11.09 -11.10 18.88
N GLN A 12 11.01 -11.83 20.00
CA GLN A 12 12.16 -12.46 20.65
C GLN A 12 12.12 -13.99 20.58
N THR A 13 10.94 -14.59 20.64
CA THR A 13 10.79 -16.03 20.75
C THR A 13 9.51 -16.47 20.09
N HIS A 14 9.58 -17.47 19.21
CA HIS A 14 8.43 -18.03 18.52
C HIS A 14 7.97 -19.30 19.22
N ALA A 15 6.67 -19.42 19.48
CA ALA A 15 6.11 -20.68 19.92
C ALA A 15 5.85 -21.58 18.69
N VAL A 16 6.39 -22.77 18.70
CA VAL A 16 6.23 -23.76 17.63
C VAL A 16 5.58 -25.01 18.18
N TRP A 17 4.56 -25.50 17.50
CA TRP A 17 3.88 -26.76 17.81
C TRP A 17 3.75 -27.60 16.55
N VAL A 18 4.17 -28.87 16.63
CA VAL A 18 4.20 -29.77 15.48
C VAL A 18 3.37 -31.02 15.78
N VAL A 19 2.49 -31.38 14.84
CA VAL A 19 1.69 -32.61 14.89
C VAL A 19 1.81 -33.37 13.58
N ASP A 20 1.58 -34.69 13.64
CA ASP A 20 1.47 -35.54 12.46
C ASP A 20 0.04 -35.53 11.84
N GLU A 21 -0.18 -36.36 10.85
CA GLU A 21 -1.47 -36.50 10.16
C GLU A 21 -2.58 -36.97 11.10
N SER A 22 -2.26 -37.76 12.14
CA SER A 22 -3.22 -38.23 13.15
C SER A 22 -3.57 -37.15 14.20
N GLY A 23 -2.78 -36.08 14.28
CA GLY A 23 -2.86 -35.06 15.32
C GLY A 23 -2.02 -35.37 16.55
N THR A 24 -1.20 -36.44 16.49
CA THR A 24 -0.26 -36.75 17.56
C THR A 24 0.85 -35.72 17.60
N LYS A 25 1.15 -35.22 18.80
CA LYS A 25 2.22 -34.26 19.02
C LYS A 25 3.59 -34.86 18.73
N ILE A 26 4.33 -34.28 17.81
CA ILE A 26 5.72 -34.61 17.52
C ILE A 26 6.64 -33.81 18.45
N THR A 27 6.49 -32.49 18.46
CA THR A 27 7.27 -31.61 19.34
C THR A 27 6.49 -30.33 19.66
N ALA A 28 6.92 -29.65 20.73
CA ALA A 28 6.52 -28.26 21.01
C ALA A 28 7.66 -27.56 21.73
N ARG A 29 8.01 -26.37 21.25
CA ARG A 29 9.11 -25.63 21.80
C ARG A 29 9.02 -24.13 21.55
N ALA A 30 9.85 -23.38 22.21
CA ALA A 30 10.14 -21.99 21.93
C ALA A 30 11.42 -21.91 21.06
N VAL A 31 11.37 -21.16 19.98
CA VAL A 31 12.51 -20.89 19.09
C VAL A 31 12.93 -19.45 19.27
N ALA A 32 14.15 -19.20 19.70
CA ALA A 32 14.68 -17.84 19.84
C ALA A 32 14.84 -17.19 18.46
N HIS A 33 14.48 -15.91 18.35
CA HIS A 33 14.68 -15.11 17.13
C HIS A 33 16.14 -14.62 17.03
N THR A 34 17.06 -15.56 17.06
CA THR A 34 18.51 -15.35 16.91
C THR A 34 19.06 -16.22 15.79
N ALA A 35 20.27 -15.91 15.32
CA ALA A 35 20.92 -16.72 14.29
C ALA A 35 21.09 -18.18 14.73
N GLU A 36 21.44 -18.40 16.00
CA GLU A 36 21.63 -19.74 16.60
C GLU A 36 20.28 -20.47 16.67
N GLY A 37 19.23 -19.83 17.25
CA GLY A 37 17.94 -20.45 17.45
C GLY A 37 17.24 -20.81 16.14
N LEU A 38 17.27 -19.91 15.16
CA LEU A 38 16.77 -20.20 13.82
C LEU A 38 17.63 -21.24 13.09
N GLY A 39 18.97 -21.19 13.26
CA GLY A 39 19.87 -22.18 12.66
C GLY A 39 19.67 -23.60 13.20
N GLU A 40 19.38 -23.75 14.49
CA GLU A 40 19.02 -25.05 15.09
C GLU A 40 17.67 -25.55 14.54
N TRP A 41 16.69 -24.65 14.46
CA TRP A 41 15.38 -25.01 13.92
C TRP A 41 15.47 -25.37 12.43
N GLY A 42 16.26 -24.64 11.66
CA GLY A 42 16.47 -24.93 10.23
C GLY A 42 17.05 -26.33 10.00
N ARG A 43 18.07 -26.74 10.80
CA ARG A 43 18.63 -28.10 10.71
C ARG A 43 17.58 -29.18 10.95
N GLU A 44 16.71 -29.00 11.93
CA GLU A 44 15.64 -29.96 12.20
C GLU A 44 14.61 -30.02 11.05
N LEU A 45 14.23 -28.87 10.47
CA LEU A 45 13.36 -28.84 9.31
C LEU A 45 13.99 -29.57 8.11
N ASP A 46 15.27 -29.36 7.87
CA ASP A 46 16.01 -30.01 6.78
C ASP A 46 16.16 -31.51 7.02
N GLU A 47 16.39 -31.94 8.26
CA GLU A 47 16.42 -33.36 8.65
C GLU A 47 15.08 -34.05 8.40
N TRP A 48 13.95 -33.44 8.76
CA TRP A 48 12.64 -34.01 8.48
C TRP A 48 12.36 -34.09 6.98
N ARG A 49 12.76 -33.10 6.21
CA ARG A 49 12.62 -33.12 4.75
C ARG A 49 13.52 -34.18 4.10
N ALA A 50 14.74 -34.38 4.59
CA ALA A 50 15.62 -35.46 4.14
C ALA A 50 15.03 -36.86 4.38
N GLN A 51 14.17 -37.00 5.40
CA GLN A 51 13.39 -38.20 5.68
C GLN A 51 12.14 -38.34 4.80
N GLY A 52 11.91 -37.41 3.86
CA GLY A 52 10.74 -37.43 2.97
C GLY A 52 9.44 -36.93 3.63
N ILE A 53 9.55 -36.12 4.70
CA ILE A 53 8.38 -35.56 5.40
C ILE A 53 8.02 -34.22 4.75
N ASP A 54 6.76 -34.08 4.33
CA ASP A 54 6.20 -32.82 3.88
C ASP A 54 5.95 -31.89 5.08
N LEU A 55 6.45 -30.68 5.03
CA LEU A 55 6.30 -29.71 6.12
C LEU A 55 5.33 -28.59 5.70
N TRP A 56 4.25 -28.45 6.47
CA TRP A 56 3.24 -27.42 6.29
C TRP A 56 3.12 -26.59 7.56
N ALA A 57 3.21 -25.26 7.44
CA ALA A 57 3.16 -24.36 8.58
C ALA A 57 1.98 -23.39 8.49
N ALA A 58 1.21 -23.24 9.57
CA ALA A 58 0.24 -22.18 9.75
C ALA A 58 0.84 -21.05 10.56
N ILE A 59 0.62 -19.81 10.10
CA ILE A 59 1.10 -18.59 10.75
C ILE A 59 0.05 -17.47 10.60
N GLU A 60 -0.08 -16.62 11.61
CA GLU A 60 -1.07 -15.53 11.57
C GLU A 60 -0.61 -14.38 10.62
N ARG A 61 0.67 -14.05 10.61
CA ARG A 61 1.24 -13.01 9.74
C ARG A 61 1.87 -13.63 8.49
N PRO A 62 1.45 -13.19 7.29
CA PRO A 62 1.93 -13.74 6.03
C PRO A 62 3.25 -13.15 5.55
N ASP A 63 3.94 -12.38 6.38
CA ASP A 63 5.16 -11.65 6.05
C ASP A 63 6.15 -11.63 7.23
N GLY A 64 7.40 -11.35 6.94
CA GLY A 64 8.47 -11.21 7.91
C GLY A 64 9.47 -12.37 7.86
N ARG A 65 10.59 -12.19 8.55
CA ARG A 65 11.76 -13.08 8.46
C ARG A 65 11.49 -14.55 8.78
N VAL A 66 10.51 -14.84 9.66
CA VAL A 66 10.13 -16.22 9.97
C VAL A 66 9.41 -16.89 8.81
N VAL A 67 8.61 -16.14 8.05
CA VAL A 67 7.97 -16.65 6.84
C VAL A 67 9.01 -16.94 5.77
N ASP A 68 9.94 -15.99 5.53
CA ASP A 68 11.02 -16.17 4.57
C ASP A 68 11.89 -17.39 4.98
N PHE A 69 12.27 -17.48 6.25
CA PHE A 69 13.02 -18.61 6.80
C PHE A 69 12.32 -19.96 6.56
N LEU A 70 11.00 -20.05 6.82
CA LEU A 70 10.23 -21.28 6.58
C LEU A 70 10.22 -21.65 5.09
N LEU A 71 10.02 -20.67 4.21
CA LEU A 71 10.03 -20.86 2.76
C LEU A 71 11.41 -21.33 2.26
N ASP A 72 12.50 -20.73 2.77
CA ASP A 72 13.89 -21.10 2.42
C ASP A 72 14.21 -22.55 2.80
N HIS A 73 13.63 -23.04 3.93
CA HIS A 73 13.71 -24.45 4.32
C HIS A 73 12.64 -25.34 3.68
N GLY A 74 11.93 -24.84 2.62
CA GLY A 74 10.98 -25.59 1.81
C GLY A 74 9.69 -25.98 2.54
N VAL A 75 9.35 -25.26 3.60
CA VAL A 75 8.06 -25.42 4.30
C VAL A 75 6.96 -24.71 3.52
N VAL A 76 5.84 -25.37 3.31
CA VAL A 76 4.65 -24.75 2.69
C VAL A 76 3.91 -23.95 3.75
N VAL A 77 3.86 -22.63 3.59
CA VAL A 77 3.30 -21.71 4.58
C VAL A 77 1.85 -21.35 4.26
N TYR A 78 0.98 -21.46 5.25
CA TYR A 78 -0.45 -21.12 5.17
C TYR A 78 -0.77 -19.97 6.10
N PRO A 79 -1.04 -18.76 5.57
CA PRO A 79 -1.50 -17.65 6.38
C PRO A 79 -2.91 -17.91 6.94
N VAL A 80 -3.09 -17.73 8.24
CA VAL A 80 -4.37 -17.89 8.93
C VAL A 80 -4.88 -16.52 9.37
N ASN A 81 -6.12 -16.22 9.02
CA ASN A 81 -6.73 -14.95 9.44
C ASN A 81 -6.97 -14.94 10.96
N PRO A 82 -6.64 -13.84 11.70
CA PRO A 82 -6.84 -13.74 13.15
C PRO A 82 -8.24 -14.14 13.62
N LYS A 83 -9.29 -13.76 12.88
CA LYS A 83 -10.66 -14.14 13.22
C LYS A 83 -10.96 -15.63 13.01
N ALA A 84 -10.27 -16.27 12.07
CA ALA A 84 -10.39 -17.72 11.88
C ALA A 84 -9.69 -18.45 13.04
N LEU A 85 -8.53 -17.96 13.45
CA LEU A 85 -7.81 -18.47 14.63
C LEU A 85 -8.61 -18.31 15.92
N ASP A 86 -9.25 -17.14 16.15
CA ASP A 86 -10.12 -16.92 17.30
C ASP A 86 -11.26 -17.97 17.37
N ARG A 87 -11.93 -18.23 16.25
CA ARG A 87 -12.98 -19.25 16.19
C ARG A 87 -12.44 -20.69 16.34
N ALA A 88 -11.23 -20.93 15.86
CA ALA A 88 -10.59 -22.22 16.05
C ALA A 88 -10.22 -22.48 17.52
N ARG A 89 -9.84 -21.44 18.27
CA ARG A 89 -9.60 -21.53 19.73
C ARG A 89 -10.84 -22.01 20.50
N ASP A 90 -12.05 -21.57 20.11
CA ASP A 90 -13.31 -21.93 20.77
C ASP A 90 -13.55 -23.46 20.73
N ARG A 91 -12.94 -24.20 19.80
CA ARG A 91 -13.01 -25.67 19.73
C ARG A 91 -12.28 -26.36 20.88
N PHE A 92 -11.28 -25.71 21.47
CA PHE A 92 -10.44 -26.26 22.53
C PHE A 92 -10.72 -25.68 23.91
N ARG A 93 -11.11 -24.41 24.00
CA ARG A 93 -11.34 -23.70 25.26
C ARG A 93 -12.40 -22.63 25.11
N GLN A 94 -13.37 -22.63 26.03
CA GLN A 94 -14.41 -21.58 26.12
C GLN A 94 -14.00 -20.41 27.04
N SER A 95 -12.86 -20.53 27.75
CA SER A 95 -12.42 -19.56 28.77
C SER A 95 -11.78 -18.29 28.21
N GLY A 96 -11.51 -18.20 26.89
CA GLY A 96 -10.83 -17.07 26.27
C GLY A 96 -9.36 -16.88 26.67
N ALA A 97 -8.77 -17.80 27.46
CA ALA A 97 -7.37 -17.74 27.87
C ALA A 97 -6.43 -17.91 26.67
N LYS A 98 -5.45 -17.00 26.55
CA LYS A 98 -4.43 -17.00 25.49
C LYS A 98 -3.07 -17.34 26.07
N SER A 99 -2.28 -18.09 25.29
CA SER A 99 -0.84 -18.23 25.47
C SER A 99 -0.22 -18.62 24.14
N ASP A 100 0.99 -18.16 23.86
CA ASP A 100 1.67 -18.41 22.59
C ASP A 100 1.80 -19.91 22.26
N PRO A 101 2.15 -20.84 23.22
CA PRO A 101 2.13 -22.27 22.93
C PRO A 101 0.73 -22.82 22.61
N PHE A 102 -0.32 -22.26 23.20
CA PHE A 102 -1.68 -22.66 22.90
C PHE A 102 -2.11 -22.19 21.51
N ASP A 103 -1.76 -20.96 21.13
CA ASP A 103 -2.06 -20.42 19.82
C ASP A 103 -1.30 -21.19 18.72
N ALA A 104 -0.03 -21.55 18.95
CA ALA A 104 0.73 -22.43 18.06
C ALA A 104 0.06 -23.81 17.90
N ARG A 105 -0.43 -24.42 18.99
CA ARG A 105 -1.17 -25.67 18.93
C ARG A 105 -2.45 -25.55 18.09
N VAL A 106 -3.23 -24.49 18.32
CA VAL A 106 -4.48 -24.24 17.57
C VAL A 106 -4.18 -24.06 16.09
N LEU A 107 -3.11 -23.31 15.73
CA LEU A 107 -2.68 -23.13 14.35
C LEU A 107 -2.31 -24.46 13.67
N ALA A 108 -1.54 -25.32 14.36
CA ALA A 108 -1.16 -26.62 13.82
C ALA A 108 -2.38 -27.53 13.55
N ASP A 109 -3.30 -27.63 14.51
CA ASP A 109 -4.51 -28.46 14.37
C ASP A 109 -5.46 -27.89 13.34
N PHE A 110 -5.65 -26.54 13.30
CA PHE A 110 -6.47 -25.88 12.30
C PHE A 110 -5.94 -26.14 10.89
N LEU A 111 -4.62 -26.05 10.68
CA LEU A 111 -4.03 -26.40 9.39
C LEU A 111 -4.28 -27.87 9.04
N ARG A 112 -4.06 -28.79 9.98
CA ARG A 112 -4.25 -30.21 9.77
C ARG A 112 -5.69 -30.54 9.33
N THR A 113 -6.70 -29.95 9.98
CA THR A 113 -8.12 -30.27 9.73
C THR A 113 -8.73 -29.49 8.59
N ASP A 114 -8.31 -28.25 8.37
CA ASP A 114 -8.98 -27.29 7.48
C ASP A 114 -8.13 -26.84 6.28
N HIS A 115 -6.97 -27.48 6.04
CA HIS A 115 -6.04 -27.07 4.96
C HIS A 115 -6.70 -27.00 3.57
N ALA A 116 -7.71 -27.81 3.30
CA ALA A 116 -8.45 -27.78 2.03
C ALA A 116 -9.17 -26.43 1.80
N HIS A 117 -9.42 -25.66 2.86
CA HIS A 117 -10.04 -24.34 2.81
C HIS A 117 -9.02 -23.20 2.96
N LEU A 118 -7.76 -23.53 3.19
CA LEU A 118 -6.66 -22.58 3.29
C LEU A 118 -5.89 -22.51 1.97
N ARG A 119 -5.10 -21.48 1.83
CA ARG A 119 -4.25 -21.27 0.65
C ARG A 119 -2.81 -21.14 1.07
N ALA A 120 -1.97 -21.92 0.44
CA ALA A 120 -0.54 -21.77 0.61
C ALA A 120 -0.07 -20.40 0.11
N LEU A 121 0.88 -19.83 0.82
CA LEU A 121 1.58 -18.64 0.41
C LEU A 121 2.48 -18.99 -0.78
N LEU A 122 2.25 -18.32 -1.89
CA LEU A 122 3.13 -18.41 -3.05
C LEU A 122 4.13 -17.24 -2.98
N PRO A 123 5.41 -17.53 -2.75
CA PRO A 123 6.43 -16.48 -2.70
C PRO A 123 6.54 -15.80 -4.06
N SER A 124 6.71 -14.49 -4.03
CA SER A 124 7.07 -13.72 -5.22
C SER A 124 8.59 -13.81 -5.42
N SER A 125 9.08 -13.51 -6.64
CA SER A 125 10.52 -13.43 -6.89
C SER A 125 11.18 -12.39 -5.99
N GLU A 126 12.50 -12.51 -5.76
CA GLU A 126 13.28 -11.51 -5.01
C GLU A 126 13.09 -10.10 -5.57
N ALA A 127 13.09 -9.97 -6.90
CA ALA A 127 12.85 -8.69 -7.56
C ALA A 127 11.47 -8.09 -7.23
N ALA A 128 10.43 -8.91 -7.15
CA ALA A 128 9.10 -8.45 -6.76
C ALA A 128 9.05 -8.07 -5.27
N GLN A 129 9.75 -8.81 -4.42
CA GLN A 129 9.87 -8.50 -3.00
C GLN A 129 10.66 -7.20 -2.77
N GLU A 130 11.80 -7.00 -3.46
CA GLU A 130 12.58 -5.77 -3.39
C GLU A 130 11.75 -4.56 -3.83
N LEU A 131 11.05 -4.65 -4.96
CA LEU A 131 10.18 -3.58 -5.42
C LEU A 131 9.06 -3.29 -4.42
N LYS A 132 8.50 -4.32 -3.77
CA LYS A 132 7.50 -4.15 -2.72
C LYS A 132 8.07 -3.34 -1.55
N LEU A 133 9.26 -3.67 -1.06
CA LEU A 133 9.92 -2.94 0.02
C LEU A 133 10.22 -1.49 -0.37
N LEU A 134 10.80 -1.25 -1.54
CA LEU A 134 11.08 0.10 -2.05
C LEU A 134 9.81 0.96 -2.13
N THR A 135 8.71 0.38 -2.63
CA THR A 135 7.44 1.12 -2.74
C THR A 135 6.78 1.37 -1.38
N GLU A 136 6.90 0.44 -0.43
CA GLU A 136 6.42 0.61 0.95
C GLU A 136 7.18 1.72 1.68
N ASP A 137 8.51 1.75 1.56
CA ASP A 137 9.35 2.79 2.16
C ASP A 137 9.09 4.16 1.53
N CYS A 138 8.99 4.24 0.21
CA CYS A 138 8.59 5.45 -0.48
C CYS A 138 7.22 5.96 0.03
N GLN A 139 6.23 5.09 0.17
CA GLN A 139 4.90 5.43 0.71
C GLN A 139 4.98 5.93 2.17
N ARG A 140 5.90 5.38 2.97
CA ARG A 140 6.15 5.82 4.36
C ARG A 140 6.68 7.25 4.38
N HIS A 141 7.66 7.55 3.53
CA HIS A 141 8.20 8.90 3.37
C HIS A 141 7.18 9.91 2.81
N ILE A 142 6.36 9.52 1.83
CA ILE A 142 5.27 10.37 1.31
C ILE A 142 4.27 10.74 2.41
N ARG A 143 3.90 9.79 3.28
CA ARG A 143 3.01 10.08 4.42
C ARG A 143 3.66 11.04 5.43
N GLN A 144 4.95 10.87 5.69
CA GLN A 144 5.70 11.78 6.56
C GLN A 144 5.79 13.18 5.94
N GLN A 145 6.10 13.29 4.65
CA GLN A 145 6.11 14.56 3.90
C GLN A 145 4.75 15.25 4.00
N THR A 146 3.65 14.55 3.74
CA THR A 146 2.29 15.11 3.82
C THR A 146 1.99 15.66 5.21
N ARG A 147 2.39 14.95 6.27
CA ARG A 147 2.20 15.40 7.66
C ARG A 147 2.98 16.70 7.93
N LEU A 148 4.25 16.76 7.53
CA LEU A 148 5.10 17.94 7.71
C LEU A 148 4.61 19.13 6.89
N VAL A 149 4.19 18.91 5.65
CA VAL A 149 3.58 19.95 4.79
C VAL A 149 2.32 20.53 5.43
N ASN A 150 1.45 19.70 5.97
CA ASN A 150 0.24 20.16 6.64
C ASN A 150 0.55 20.96 7.91
N GLN A 151 1.53 20.51 8.72
CA GLN A 151 1.97 21.24 9.92
C GLN A 151 2.61 22.59 9.56
N LEU A 152 3.47 22.62 8.56
CA LEU A 152 4.13 23.84 8.08
C LEU A 152 3.10 24.83 7.51
N THR A 153 2.18 24.34 6.67
CA THR A 153 1.09 25.17 6.12
C THR A 153 0.22 25.77 7.22
N ALA A 154 -0.18 24.96 8.21
CA ALA A 154 -0.97 25.44 9.35
C ALA A 154 -0.19 26.47 10.19
N THR A 155 1.11 26.24 10.38
CA THR A 155 1.98 27.17 11.10
C THR A 155 2.08 28.52 10.36
N LEU A 156 2.35 28.50 9.05
CA LEU A 156 2.42 29.73 8.23
C LEU A 156 1.08 30.47 8.19
N LYS A 157 -0.03 29.78 8.05
CA LYS A 157 -1.38 30.39 8.12
C LYS A 157 -1.62 31.15 9.42
N ALA A 158 -1.04 30.70 10.52
CA ALA A 158 -1.25 31.31 11.84
C ALA A 158 -0.49 32.63 12.04
N TYR A 159 0.61 32.87 11.32
CA TYR A 159 1.39 34.09 11.54
C TYR A 159 1.94 34.78 10.28
N TYR A 160 2.08 34.03 9.16
CA TYR A 160 2.66 34.57 7.92
C TYR A 160 1.98 33.92 6.67
N PRO A 161 0.65 34.10 6.51
CA PRO A 161 -0.09 33.44 5.43
C PRO A 161 0.40 33.81 4.02
N ARG A 162 0.89 35.04 3.82
CA ARG A 162 1.41 35.51 2.52
C ARG A 162 2.63 34.71 2.02
N ALA A 163 3.41 34.10 2.92
CA ALA A 163 4.52 33.25 2.54
C ALA A 163 4.09 32.02 1.70
N LEU A 164 2.86 31.55 1.88
CA LEU A 164 2.29 30.42 1.10
C LEU A 164 2.00 30.79 -0.37
N GLU A 165 1.94 32.08 -0.70
CA GLU A 165 1.68 32.54 -2.07
C GLU A 165 2.99 32.65 -2.89
N VAL A 166 4.14 32.63 -2.22
CA VAL A 166 5.46 32.72 -2.88
C VAL A 166 5.74 31.44 -3.67
N ALA A 167 5.58 30.29 -3.01
CA ALA A 167 5.85 29.00 -3.61
C ALA A 167 5.20 27.85 -2.81
N GLU A 168 5.07 26.71 -3.44
CA GLU A 168 4.73 25.48 -2.74
C GLU A 168 5.81 25.13 -1.72
N VAL A 169 5.43 24.78 -0.49
CA VAL A 169 6.35 24.60 0.66
C VAL A 169 7.38 23.48 0.46
N THR A 170 7.15 22.58 -0.48
CA THR A 170 8.11 21.51 -0.87
C THR A 170 9.09 21.94 -1.97
N SER A 171 8.91 23.12 -2.55
CA SER A 171 9.71 23.60 -3.67
C SER A 171 11.11 24.07 -3.24
N ALA A 172 12.02 24.11 -4.21
CA ALA A 172 13.35 24.69 -4.01
C ALA A 172 13.25 26.17 -3.62
N LEU A 173 12.31 26.91 -4.19
CA LEU A 173 12.11 28.34 -3.86
C LEU A 173 11.67 28.53 -2.41
N ALA A 174 10.74 27.73 -1.90
CA ALA A 174 10.31 27.79 -0.51
C ALA A 174 11.44 27.47 0.47
N ARG A 175 12.32 26.52 0.09
CA ARG A 175 13.51 26.15 0.86
C ARG A 175 14.47 27.32 1.07
N GLU A 176 14.60 28.17 0.08
CA GLU A 176 15.47 29.37 0.16
C GLU A 176 14.75 30.57 0.79
N PHE A 177 13.46 30.75 0.48
CA PHE A 177 12.66 31.88 0.92
C PHE A 177 12.34 31.86 2.42
N LEU A 178 11.81 30.76 2.92
CA LEU A 178 11.29 30.68 4.29
C LEU A 178 12.40 30.89 5.37
N PRO A 179 13.59 30.29 5.23
CA PRO A 179 14.68 30.57 6.17
C PRO A 179 15.24 31.99 6.04
N ALA A 180 15.32 32.53 4.81
CA ALA A 180 15.84 33.87 4.58
C ALA A 180 14.90 34.99 5.12
N TYR A 181 13.59 34.76 5.00
CA TYR A 181 12.54 35.69 5.41
C TYR A 181 11.51 35.03 6.32
N PRO A 182 11.89 34.67 7.55
CA PRO A 182 11.05 33.83 8.42
C PRO A 182 9.84 34.55 9.02
N THR A 183 9.75 35.87 8.83
CA THR A 183 8.67 36.70 9.39
C THR A 183 8.17 37.74 8.38
N PRO A 184 6.93 38.22 8.50
CA PRO A 184 6.45 39.34 7.68
C PRO A 184 7.35 40.58 7.78
N ALA A 185 7.85 40.90 8.97
CA ALA A 185 8.75 42.03 9.21
C ALA A 185 10.05 41.92 8.42
N ALA A 186 10.61 40.72 8.25
CA ALA A 186 11.83 40.50 7.49
C ALA A 186 11.65 40.88 6.00
N VAL A 187 10.48 40.65 5.40
CA VAL A 187 10.18 41.08 4.03
C VAL A 187 9.87 42.60 3.99
N THR A 188 9.13 43.10 4.97
CA THR A 188 8.77 44.53 5.02
C THR A 188 10.00 45.43 5.15
N ALA A 189 11.07 44.93 5.77
CA ALA A 189 12.34 45.64 5.90
C ALA A 189 13.15 45.73 4.59
N LEU A 190 12.80 44.92 3.56
CA LEU A 190 13.48 44.95 2.26
C LEU A 190 13.06 46.17 1.44
N THR A 191 14.02 46.73 0.69
CA THR A 191 13.70 47.59 -0.47
C THR A 191 13.30 46.71 -1.66
N GLU A 192 12.53 47.28 -2.58
CA GLU A 192 12.13 46.57 -3.81
C GLU A 192 13.35 46.08 -4.62
N ARG A 193 14.42 46.91 -4.67
CA ARG A 193 15.68 46.56 -5.33
C ARG A 193 16.36 45.34 -4.69
N GLN A 194 16.32 45.21 -3.36
CA GLN A 194 16.85 44.03 -2.66
C GLN A 194 16.03 42.79 -2.95
N TRP A 195 14.71 42.93 -2.92
CA TRP A 195 13.78 41.82 -3.29
C TRP A 195 14.00 41.36 -4.73
N GLN A 196 14.02 42.28 -5.70
CA GLN A 196 14.24 41.96 -7.12
C GLN A 196 15.59 41.24 -7.34
N ARG A 197 16.64 41.63 -6.62
CA ARG A 197 17.95 40.97 -6.68
C ARG A 197 17.86 39.55 -6.16
N TRP A 198 17.24 39.35 -4.99
CA TRP A 198 17.04 38.02 -4.40
C TRP A 198 16.19 37.13 -5.32
N ALA A 199 15.07 37.62 -5.79
CA ALA A 199 14.14 36.91 -6.68
C ALA A 199 14.83 36.41 -7.96
N ARG A 200 15.64 37.30 -8.59
CA ARG A 200 16.40 36.97 -9.79
C ARG A 200 17.46 35.90 -9.52
N ALA A 201 18.15 35.96 -8.40
CA ALA A 201 19.14 34.95 -8.01
C ALA A 201 18.51 33.56 -7.78
N HIS A 202 17.20 33.49 -7.48
CA HIS A 202 16.44 32.25 -7.27
C HIS A 202 15.53 31.91 -8.45
N GLY A 203 15.79 32.45 -9.64
CA GLY A 203 15.14 32.04 -10.90
C GLY A 203 13.73 32.60 -11.13
N LEU A 204 13.30 33.62 -10.36
CA LEU A 204 12.04 34.32 -10.62
C LEU A 204 12.18 35.33 -11.76
N SER A 205 11.20 35.37 -12.66
CA SER A 205 11.09 36.43 -13.65
C SER A 205 10.79 37.78 -12.96
N ALA A 206 11.17 38.90 -13.59
CA ALA A 206 10.90 40.24 -13.06
C ALA A 206 9.39 40.48 -12.84
N ALA A 207 8.54 40.04 -13.76
CA ALA A 207 7.09 40.14 -13.62
C ALA A 207 6.59 39.38 -12.39
N ARG A 208 6.97 38.11 -12.24
CA ARG A 208 6.57 37.28 -11.09
C ARG A 208 7.11 37.83 -9.77
N ALA A 209 8.34 38.35 -9.77
CA ALA A 209 8.92 38.99 -8.59
C ALA A 209 8.16 40.26 -8.19
N GLY A 210 7.68 41.06 -9.16
CA GLY A 210 6.81 42.23 -8.93
C GLY A 210 5.46 41.84 -8.34
N ASP A 211 4.79 40.82 -8.90
CA ASP A 211 3.52 40.32 -8.38
C ASP A 211 3.65 39.86 -6.93
N LEU A 212 4.67 39.05 -6.63
CA LEU A 212 4.94 38.55 -5.28
C LEU A 212 5.30 39.69 -4.31
N TRP A 213 6.04 40.70 -4.77
CA TRP A 213 6.35 41.88 -3.96
C TRP A 213 5.09 42.60 -3.50
N ALA A 214 4.14 42.80 -4.43
CA ALA A 214 2.85 43.41 -4.12
C ALA A 214 2.05 42.58 -3.12
N VAL A 215 2.02 41.24 -3.31
CA VAL A 215 1.31 40.33 -2.43
C VAL A 215 1.91 40.28 -1.02
N LEU A 216 3.22 40.18 -0.92
CA LEU A 216 3.93 40.09 0.38
C LEU A 216 3.78 41.34 1.25
N ARG A 217 3.51 42.50 0.64
CA ARG A 217 3.30 43.76 1.34
C ARG A 217 1.82 44.09 1.62
N GLN A 218 0.89 43.25 1.16
CA GLN A 218 -0.51 43.44 1.50
C GLN A 218 -0.74 43.32 3.02
N PRO A 219 -1.63 44.12 3.58
CA PRO A 219 -2.00 44.03 4.98
C PRO A 219 -2.47 42.61 5.35
N HIS A 220 -2.10 42.14 6.50
CA HIS A 220 -2.60 40.91 7.12
C HIS A 220 -3.05 41.19 8.55
N LEU A 221 -3.80 40.27 9.13
CA LEU A 221 -4.25 40.37 10.49
C LEU A 221 -3.02 40.51 11.42
N PRO A 222 -3.00 41.49 12.34
CA PRO A 222 -1.90 41.66 13.25
C PRO A 222 -1.73 40.46 14.17
N VAL A 223 -0.50 40.01 14.30
CA VAL A 223 -0.14 38.85 15.17
C VAL A 223 0.80 39.35 16.26
N PRO A 224 0.56 39.01 17.55
CA PRO A 224 1.43 39.41 18.64
C PRO A 224 2.90 38.96 18.40
N ALA A 225 3.87 39.86 18.71
CA ALA A 225 5.29 39.62 18.41
C ALA A 225 5.85 38.32 19.04
N HIS A 226 5.39 37.97 20.24
CA HIS A 226 5.79 36.69 20.87
C HIS A 226 5.30 35.47 20.11
N VAL A 227 4.10 35.50 19.51
CA VAL A 227 3.54 34.43 18.66
C VAL A 227 4.38 34.33 17.37
N VAL A 228 4.68 35.47 16.72
CA VAL A 228 5.52 35.50 15.51
C VAL A 228 6.88 34.85 15.79
N ARG A 229 7.57 35.25 16.88
CA ARG A 229 8.85 34.64 17.25
C ARG A 229 8.79 33.15 17.48
N ALA A 230 7.77 32.68 18.23
CA ALA A 230 7.59 31.24 18.51
C ALA A 230 7.26 30.43 17.25
N LYS A 231 6.37 30.96 16.40
CA LYS A 231 5.95 30.29 15.16
C LYS A 231 7.03 30.31 14.09
N ALA A 232 7.84 31.36 14.00
CA ALA A 232 8.99 31.38 13.10
C ALA A 232 10.02 30.31 13.46
N ARG A 233 10.30 30.10 14.76
CA ARG A 233 11.16 28.97 15.19
C ARG A 233 10.58 27.61 14.82
N LEU A 234 9.28 27.42 15.05
CA LEU A 234 8.61 26.15 14.66
C LEU A 234 8.67 25.95 13.14
N MET A 235 8.44 27.00 12.34
CA MET A 235 8.56 26.96 10.89
C MET A 235 9.94 26.49 10.44
N GLN A 236 11.00 27.08 11.02
CA GLN A 236 12.39 26.69 10.70
C GLN A 236 12.64 25.21 11.03
N ALA A 237 12.26 24.76 12.24
CA ALA A 237 12.40 23.35 12.63
C ALA A 237 11.62 22.38 11.74
N LEU A 238 10.41 22.78 11.28
CA LEU A 238 9.63 21.98 10.33
C LEU A 238 10.28 21.94 8.94
N MET A 239 10.89 23.04 8.49
CA MET A 239 11.65 23.07 7.22
C MET A 239 12.87 22.14 7.27
N GLU A 240 13.63 22.17 8.37
CA GLU A 240 14.77 21.28 8.57
C GLU A 240 14.38 19.80 8.54
N GLN A 241 13.20 19.44 9.05
CA GLN A 241 12.66 18.08 8.96
C GLN A 241 12.10 17.75 7.57
N LEU A 242 11.45 18.70 6.90
CA LEU A 242 10.76 18.47 5.64
C LEU A 242 11.75 18.24 4.48
N MET A 243 12.81 19.02 4.38
CA MET A 243 13.71 19.00 3.22
C MET A 243 14.40 17.64 3.02
N PRO A 244 14.95 16.97 4.05
CA PRO A 244 15.49 15.61 3.91
C PRO A 244 14.44 14.60 3.47
N VAL A 245 13.19 14.73 3.94
CA VAL A 245 12.10 13.82 3.55
C VAL A 245 11.71 14.03 2.08
N VAL A 246 11.67 15.29 1.61
CA VAL A 246 11.43 15.61 0.18
C VAL A 246 12.53 15.00 -0.70
N ALA A 247 13.80 15.14 -0.28
CA ALA A 247 14.92 14.55 -0.99
C ALA A 247 14.84 13.00 -1.02
N ALA A 248 14.52 12.37 0.12
CA ALA A 248 14.34 10.93 0.21
C ALA A 248 13.22 10.44 -0.73
N VAL A 249 12.05 11.11 -0.75
CA VAL A 249 10.95 10.75 -1.68
C VAL A 249 11.42 10.81 -3.14
N ALA A 250 12.19 11.83 -3.51
CA ALA A 250 12.73 11.95 -4.87
C ALA A 250 13.72 10.83 -5.22
N GLN A 251 14.60 10.46 -4.28
CA GLN A 251 15.56 9.35 -4.44
C GLN A 251 14.84 8.01 -4.58
N TYR A 252 13.86 7.71 -3.71
CA TYR A 252 13.06 6.49 -3.79
C TYR A 252 12.27 6.40 -5.09
N ARG A 253 11.64 7.49 -5.55
CA ARG A 253 10.94 7.52 -6.84
C ARG A 253 11.87 7.17 -7.99
N LYS A 254 13.07 7.78 -8.01
CA LYS A 254 14.07 7.47 -9.04
C LYS A 254 14.51 6.01 -8.97
N ALA A 255 14.84 5.50 -7.80
CA ALA A 255 15.24 4.11 -7.62
C ALA A 255 14.15 3.12 -8.06
N ILE A 256 12.87 3.41 -7.72
CA ILE A 256 11.72 2.61 -8.15
C ILE A 256 11.55 2.65 -9.66
N ASP A 257 11.64 3.82 -10.30
CA ASP A 257 11.52 3.97 -11.75
C ASP A 257 12.65 3.21 -12.47
N ASP A 258 13.89 3.36 -12.02
CA ASP A 258 15.07 2.69 -12.58
C ASP A 258 14.98 1.16 -12.41
N PHE A 259 14.54 0.69 -11.24
CA PHE A 259 14.36 -0.73 -10.96
C PHE A 259 13.23 -1.33 -11.79
N PHE A 260 12.06 -0.72 -11.77
CA PHE A 260 10.88 -1.15 -12.51
C PHE A 260 11.11 -1.12 -14.01
N ALA A 261 11.96 -0.20 -14.52
CA ALA A 261 12.34 -0.12 -15.92
C ALA A 261 13.03 -1.39 -16.44
N ARG A 262 13.77 -2.06 -15.59
CA ARG A 262 14.54 -3.26 -15.91
C ARG A 262 13.76 -4.56 -15.80
N MET A 263 12.49 -4.50 -15.35
CA MET A 263 11.65 -5.69 -15.11
C MET A 263 10.80 -6.05 -16.35
N PRO A 264 11.15 -7.06 -17.16
CA PRO A 264 10.35 -7.44 -18.32
C PRO A 264 8.94 -7.88 -17.96
N ALA A 265 8.78 -8.63 -16.86
CA ALA A 265 7.49 -9.12 -16.37
C ALA A 265 6.54 -7.99 -15.93
N ALA A 266 7.05 -6.79 -15.72
CA ALA A 266 6.27 -5.64 -15.30
C ALA A 266 5.80 -4.74 -16.48
N ARG A 267 6.19 -5.05 -17.71
CA ARG A 267 5.90 -4.21 -18.90
C ARG A 267 4.41 -3.92 -19.08
N TRP A 268 3.56 -4.89 -18.83
CA TRP A 268 2.12 -4.72 -18.96
C TRP A 268 1.57 -3.64 -18.01
N ALA A 269 2.08 -3.54 -16.79
CA ALA A 269 1.58 -2.57 -15.81
C ALA A 269 1.88 -1.11 -16.19
N ARG A 270 2.91 -0.87 -17.01
CA ARG A 270 3.24 0.47 -17.54
C ARG A 270 2.28 0.98 -18.60
N THR A 271 1.52 0.08 -19.21
CA THR A 271 0.56 0.44 -20.26
C THR A 271 -0.78 0.91 -19.70
N LEU A 272 -0.99 0.80 -18.38
CA LEU A 272 -2.18 1.32 -17.73
C LEU A 272 -2.29 2.84 -17.93
N PRO A 273 -3.50 3.37 -18.15
CA PRO A 273 -3.73 4.81 -18.39
C PRO A 273 -3.72 5.61 -17.08
N ILE A 274 -2.59 5.55 -16.36
CA ILE A 274 -2.40 6.16 -15.02
C ILE A 274 -1.19 7.10 -14.97
N GLY A 275 -0.68 7.49 -16.13
CA GLY A 275 0.55 8.27 -16.26
C GLY A 275 1.80 7.42 -16.36
N LYS A 276 2.79 7.93 -17.09
CA LYS A 276 4.04 7.19 -17.38
C LYS A 276 5.02 7.18 -16.21
N HIS A 277 4.90 8.16 -15.31
CA HIS A 277 5.81 8.37 -14.19
C HIS A 277 5.04 8.30 -12.87
N GLY A 278 5.69 7.79 -11.84
CA GLY A 278 5.13 7.69 -10.50
C GLY A 278 5.14 6.26 -9.98
N ILE A 279 4.83 6.13 -8.69
CA ILE A 279 4.95 4.84 -7.99
C ILE A 279 3.70 3.96 -8.08
N THR A 280 2.62 4.41 -8.75
CA THR A 280 1.33 3.68 -8.76
C THR A 280 1.44 2.35 -9.51
N ALA A 281 1.98 2.32 -10.72
CA ALA A 281 2.17 1.08 -11.48
C ALA A 281 3.18 0.13 -10.82
N PRO A 282 4.37 0.59 -10.37
CA PRO A 282 5.30 -0.24 -9.60
C PRO A 282 4.67 -0.82 -8.32
N THR A 283 3.95 0.00 -7.54
CA THR A 283 3.28 -0.46 -6.32
C THR A 283 2.20 -1.48 -6.62
N LEU A 284 1.39 -1.27 -7.65
CA LEU A 284 0.37 -2.22 -8.07
C LEU A 284 1.00 -3.56 -8.43
N TRP A 285 2.02 -3.56 -9.27
CA TRP A 285 2.69 -4.77 -9.71
C TRP A 285 3.33 -5.52 -8.54
N ALA A 286 4.06 -4.81 -7.67
CA ALA A 286 4.69 -5.39 -6.48
C ALA A 286 3.68 -6.02 -5.50
N ARG A 287 2.49 -5.43 -5.37
CA ARG A 287 1.41 -5.96 -4.54
C ARG A 287 0.68 -7.16 -5.16
N LEU A 288 0.57 -7.19 -6.46
CA LEU A 288 0.02 -8.36 -7.16
C LEU A 288 0.98 -9.55 -7.06
N GLY A 289 2.28 -9.28 -7.10
CA GLY A 289 3.32 -10.31 -7.20
C GLY A 289 3.35 -10.97 -8.57
N ASP A 290 4.36 -11.77 -8.79
CA ASP A 290 4.65 -12.44 -10.07
C ASP A 290 4.54 -13.96 -10.00
N ALA A 291 4.22 -14.55 -8.83
CA ALA A 291 4.08 -15.99 -8.69
C ALA A 291 2.87 -16.52 -9.48
N PRO A 292 3.06 -17.45 -10.41
CA PRO A 292 1.97 -18.07 -11.14
C PRO A 292 0.96 -18.72 -10.18
N GLY A 293 -0.34 -18.59 -10.48
CA GLY A 293 -1.39 -19.20 -9.66
C GLY A 293 -1.76 -18.44 -8.36
N ARG A 294 -1.04 -17.37 -8.00
CA ARG A 294 -1.34 -16.57 -6.80
C ARG A 294 -2.79 -16.08 -6.75
N TRP A 295 -3.33 -15.72 -7.89
CA TRP A 295 -4.71 -15.25 -8.03
C TRP A 295 -5.52 -16.23 -8.87
N GLU A 296 -6.43 -16.98 -8.26
CA GLU A 296 -7.28 -17.95 -8.98
C GLU A 296 -8.32 -17.26 -9.87
N SER A 297 -8.78 -16.09 -9.47
CA SER A 297 -9.80 -15.32 -10.19
C SER A 297 -9.73 -13.84 -9.88
N PHE A 298 -10.27 -13.03 -10.78
CA PHE A 298 -10.43 -11.60 -10.51
C PHE A 298 -11.32 -11.32 -9.29
N ARG A 299 -12.27 -12.20 -8.96
CA ARG A 299 -13.13 -12.05 -7.77
C ARG A 299 -12.33 -12.22 -6.49
N HIS A 300 -11.38 -13.15 -6.48
CA HIS A 300 -10.43 -13.32 -5.36
C HIS A 300 -9.58 -12.06 -5.20
N LEU A 301 -9.00 -11.54 -6.28
CA LEU A 301 -8.21 -10.32 -6.28
C LEU A 301 -9.03 -9.10 -5.81
N GLN A 302 -10.28 -8.94 -6.28
CA GLN A 302 -11.19 -7.89 -5.83
C GLN A 302 -11.51 -7.98 -4.33
N ALA A 303 -11.73 -9.19 -3.82
CA ALA A 303 -11.97 -9.41 -2.40
C ALA A 303 -10.73 -9.08 -1.57
N HIS A 304 -9.55 -9.51 -2.00
CA HIS A 304 -8.28 -9.23 -1.34
C HIS A 304 -7.96 -7.71 -1.31
N ALA A 305 -8.21 -7.01 -2.42
CA ALA A 305 -8.10 -5.55 -2.49
C ALA A 305 -9.22 -4.80 -1.75
N GLY A 306 -10.26 -5.49 -1.29
CA GLY A 306 -11.41 -4.86 -0.64
C GLY A 306 -12.24 -3.96 -1.57
N ALA A 307 -12.16 -4.18 -2.88
CA ALA A 307 -12.91 -3.42 -3.88
C ALA A 307 -14.39 -3.85 -3.99
N VAL A 308 -14.72 -5.02 -3.45
CA VAL A 308 -16.09 -5.55 -3.42
C VAL A 308 -16.60 -5.66 -1.99
N PRO A 309 -17.90 -5.38 -1.75
CA PRO A 309 -18.49 -5.45 -0.42
C PRO A 309 -18.62 -6.90 0.09
N VAL A 310 -18.99 -7.01 1.36
CA VAL A 310 -19.42 -8.27 1.98
C VAL A 310 -20.93 -8.25 2.14
N THR A 311 -21.61 -9.20 1.53
CA THR A 311 -23.05 -9.38 1.70
C THR A 311 -23.31 -10.38 2.82
N LYS A 312 -24.07 -9.98 3.83
CA LYS A 312 -24.61 -10.88 4.85
C LYS A 312 -26.09 -11.09 4.56
N ARG A 313 -26.49 -12.34 4.47
CA ARG A 313 -27.89 -12.72 4.25
C ARG A 313 -28.36 -13.57 5.41
N SER A 314 -29.48 -13.19 6.02
CA SER A 314 -30.14 -13.96 7.05
C SER A 314 -31.65 -13.92 6.81
N GLY A 315 -32.23 -15.04 6.44
CA GLY A 315 -33.64 -15.11 6.03
C GLY A 315 -33.96 -14.13 4.89
N LYS A 316 -34.94 -13.26 5.11
CA LYS A 316 -35.35 -12.23 4.14
C LYS A 316 -34.48 -10.96 4.17
N GLN A 317 -33.59 -10.82 5.15
CA GLN A 317 -32.74 -9.63 5.27
C GLN A 317 -31.41 -9.83 4.53
N GLN A 318 -31.06 -8.87 3.70
CA GLN A 318 -29.76 -8.78 3.04
C GLN A 318 -29.11 -7.44 3.36
N VAL A 319 -27.95 -7.49 4.03
CA VAL A 319 -27.18 -6.29 4.38
C VAL A 319 -25.84 -6.33 3.68
N VAL A 320 -25.49 -5.21 3.04
CA VAL A 320 -24.23 -5.05 2.30
C VAL A 320 -23.29 -4.21 3.15
N HIS A 321 -22.19 -4.81 3.60
CA HIS A 321 -21.19 -4.16 4.43
C HIS A 321 -19.94 -3.83 3.64
N PHE A 322 -19.28 -2.74 4.03
CA PHE A 322 -17.92 -2.45 3.56
C PHE A 322 -16.96 -3.56 4.00
N ARG A 323 -16.09 -4.00 3.09
CA ARG A 323 -15.09 -5.02 3.39
C ARG A 323 -13.89 -4.40 4.10
N PHE A 324 -13.78 -4.58 5.40
CA PHE A 324 -12.64 -4.10 6.20
C PHE A 324 -11.43 -5.04 6.12
N ALA A 325 -11.67 -6.34 6.13
CA ALA A 325 -10.62 -7.36 6.01
C ALA A 325 -10.12 -7.45 4.56
N CYS A 326 -9.00 -6.80 4.28
CA CYS A 326 -8.37 -6.73 2.96
C CYS A 326 -6.92 -6.22 3.09
N ASP A 327 -6.12 -6.34 2.03
CA ASP A 327 -4.87 -5.58 1.90
C ASP A 327 -5.19 -4.09 1.67
N LYS A 328 -4.98 -3.28 2.73
CA LYS A 328 -5.26 -1.84 2.70
C LYS A 328 -4.35 -1.09 1.74
N ALA A 329 -3.11 -1.55 1.53
CA ALA A 329 -2.17 -0.93 0.62
C ALA A 329 -2.54 -1.23 -0.83
N LEU A 330 -2.95 -2.48 -1.15
CA LEU A 330 -3.50 -2.82 -2.46
C LEU A 330 -4.79 -2.03 -2.75
N ARG A 331 -5.68 -1.90 -1.76
CA ARG A 331 -6.87 -1.05 -1.92
C ARG A 331 -6.50 0.37 -2.30
N HIS A 332 -5.55 0.97 -1.58
CA HIS A 332 -5.13 2.34 -1.82
C HIS A 332 -4.57 2.51 -3.24
N VAL A 333 -3.72 1.61 -3.70
CA VAL A 333 -3.18 1.71 -5.06
C VAL A 333 -4.24 1.48 -6.13
N VAL A 334 -5.23 0.62 -5.89
CA VAL A 334 -6.37 0.42 -6.80
C VAL A 334 -7.26 1.67 -6.88
N ASP A 335 -7.50 2.33 -5.74
CA ASP A 335 -8.20 3.62 -5.70
C ASP A 335 -7.42 4.70 -6.48
N GLN A 336 -6.08 4.70 -6.40
CA GLN A 336 -5.23 5.60 -7.22
C GLN A 336 -5.32 5.27 -8.71
N VAL A 337 -5.26 3.99 -9.10
CA VAL A 337 -5.45 3.57 -10.50
C VAL A 337 -6.80 4.07 -11.02
N ALA A 338 -7.87 3.85 -10.25
CA ALA A 338 -9.20 4.32 -10.62
C ALA A 338 -9.24 5.86 -10.78
N PHE A 339 -8.66 6.60 -9.85
CA PHE A 339 -8.65 8.06 -9.91
C PHE A 339 -7.82 8.60 -11.07
N LEU A 340 -6.61 8.12 -11.26
CA LEU A 340 -5.71 8.58 -12.33
C LEU A 340 -6.25 8.24 -13.72
N SER A 341 -6.92 7.09 -13.88
CA SER A 341 -7.54 6.69 -15.14
C SER A 341 -8.66 7.62 -15.62
N LEU A 342 -9.26 8.41 -14.73
CA LEU A 342 -10.27 9.41 -15.10
C LEU A 342 -9.71 10.51 -16.02
N LEU A 343 -8.40 10.72 -16.00
CA LEU A 343 -7.74 11.78 -16.78
C LEU A 343 -7.38 11.33 -18.19
N SER A 344 -7.27 10.02 -18.43
CA SER A 344 -6.66 9.47 -19.65
C SER A 344 -7.46 8.36 -20.33
N SER A 345 -8.56 7.89 -19.71
CA SER A 345 -9.41 6.84 -20.26
C SER A 345 -10.87 7.30 -20.31
N ALA A 346 -11.40 7.42 -21.54
CA ALA A 346 -12.76 7.92 -21.77
C ALA A 346 -13.83 7.00 -21.15
N TRP A 347 -13.68 5.67 -21.25
CA TRP A 347 -14.63 4.73 -20.67
C TRP A 347 -14.60 4.76 -19.14
N ALA A 348 -13.41 4.91 -18.54
CA ALA A 348 -13.28 4.99 -17.09
C ALA A 348 -13.99 6.23 -16.54
N ARG A 349 -13.83 7.37 -17.23
CA ARG A 349 -14.54 8.61 -16.92
C ARG A 349 -16.05 8.44 -17.08
N ALA A 350 -16.52 7.91 -18.21
CA ALA A 350 -17.94 7.68 -18.45
C ALA A 350 -18.55 6.74 -17.38
N TYR A 351 -17.85 5.66 -17.03
CA TYR A 351 -18.31 4.74 -15.99
C TYR A 351 -18.38 5.42 -14.60
N TYR A 352 -17.37 6.21 -14.25
CA TYR A 352 -17.40 6.97 -13.00
C TYR A 352 -18.57 7.94 -12.96
N ASP A 353 -18.79 8.74 -14.03
CA ASP A 353 -19.87 9.71 -14.10
C ASP A 353 -21.25 9.02 -14.02
N GLN A 354 -21.40 7.83 -14.65
CA GLN A 354 -22.61 7.01 -14.50
C GLN A 354 -22.84 6.58 -13.04
N GLN A 355 -21.80 6.19 -12.31
CA GLN A 355 -21.93 5.83 -10.89
C GLN A 355 -22.31 7.06 -10.04
N ARG A 356 -21.76 8.23 -10.36
CA ARG A 356 -22.13 9.50 -9.69
C ARG A 356 -23.59 9.87 -9.96
N ALA A 357 -24.05 9.72 -11.20
CA ALA A 357 -25.45 9.96 -11.59
C ALA A 357 -26.46 9.03 -10.88
N ARG A 358 -26.00 7.82 -10.49
CA ARG A 358 -26.79 6.88 -9.67
C ARG A 358 -26.84 7.24 -8.18
N GLY A 359 -26.25 8.38 -7.76
CA GLY A 359 -26.23 8.84 -6.39
C GLY A 359 -25.08 8.29 -5.54
N HIS A 360 -24.15 7.53 -6.12
CA HIS A 360 -22.98 7.05 -5.37
C HIS A 360 -22.06 8.22 -4.99
N SER A 361 -21.51 8.20 -3.78
CA SER A 361 -20.48 9.15 -3.37
C SER A 361 -19.21 9.00 -4.23
N HIS A 362 -18.34 10.02 -4.24
CA HIS A 362 -17.04 9.96 -4.93
C HIS A 362 -16.26 8.69 -4.64
N ARG A 363 -16.14 8.35 -3.35
CA ARG A 363 -15.40 7.14 -2.92
C ARG A 363 -16.09 5.84 -3.34
N GLN A 364 -17.41 5.78 -3.39
CA GLN A 364 -18.14 4.61 -3.87
C GLN A 364 -17.97 4.44 -5.38
N ALA A 365 -18.06 5.53 -6.16
CA ALA A 365 -17.85 5.50 -7.60
C ALA A 365 -16.42 5.08 -7.97
N LEU A 366 -15.39 5.62 -7.29
CA LEU A 366 -14.00 5.18 -7.48
C LEU A 366 -13.79 3.71 -7.14
N ARG A 367 -14.38 3.21 -6.07
CA ARG A 367 -14.28 1.79 -5.70
C ARG A 367 -14.95 0.88 -6.73
N ALA A 368 -16.10 1.28 -7.24
CA ALA A 368 -16.78 0.55 -8.31
C ALA A 368 -15.93 0.51 -9.59
N LEU A 369 -15.29 1.63 -9.94
CA LEU A 369 -14.33 1.70 -11.06
C LEU A 369 -13.09 0.85 -10.78
N GLY A 370 -12.53 0.92 -9.57
CA GLY A 370 -11.40 0.08 -9.13
C GLY A 370 -11.69 -1.41 -9.24
N ALA A 371 -12.91 -1.84 -8.91
CA ALA A 371 -13.34 -3.23 -9.11
C ALA A 371 -13.36 -3.62 -10.60
N LYS A 372 -13.76 -2.71 -11.50
CA LYS A 372 -13.65 -2.94 -12.96
C LYS A 372 -12.20 -3.03 -13.40
N TRP A 373 -11.34 -2.12 -12.93
CA TRP A 373 -9.91 -2.17 -13.23
C TRP A 373 -9.27 -3.47 -12.76
N LEU A 374 -9.59 -3.97 -11.58
CA LEU A 374 -9.04 -5.24 -11.09
C LEU A 374 -9.41 -6.45 -11.97
N LYS A 375 -10.57 -6.44 -12.64
CA LYS A 375 -10.91 -7.47 -13.62
C LYS A 375 -10.00 -7.38 -14.86
N ILE A 376 -9.74 -6.17 -15.36
CA ILE A 376 -8.84 -5.94 -16.49
C ILE A 376 -7.41 -6.30 -16.12
N ILE A 377 -6.93 -5.78 -14.99
CA ILE A 377 -5.59 -6.02 -14.45
C ILE A 377 -5.32 -7.51 -14.24
N PHE A 378 -6.31 -8.25 -13.74
CA PHE A 378 -6.18 -9.71 -13.58
C PHE A 378 -5.88 -10.42 -14.92
N VAL A 379 -6.58 -10.05 -16.00
CA VAL A 379 -6.35 -10.62 -17.34
C VAL A 379 -4.97 -10.21 -17.87
N MET A 380 -4.60 -8.94 -17.69
CA MET A 380 -3.27 -8.43 -18.08
C MET A 380 -2.14 -9.16 -17.35
N TRP A 381 -2.30 -9.32 -16.02
CA TRP A 381 -1.36 -10.02 -15.15
C TRP A 381 -1.25 -11.51 -15.52
N GLN A 382 -2.39 -12.20 -15.74
CA GLN A 382 -2.41 -13.62 -16.06
C GLN A 382 -1.82 -13.92 -17.43
N ARG A 383 -2.12 -13.08 -18.42
CA ARG A 383 -1.70 -13.28 -19.81
C ARG A 383 -0.43 -12.54 -20.18
N GLN A 384 0.11 -11.70 -19.29
CA GLN A 384 1.28 -10.85 -19.52
C GLN A 384 1.13 -9.95 -20.76
N VAL A 385 -0.09 -9.43 -21.00
CA VAL A 385 -0.43 -8.60 -22.16
C VAL A 385 -0.59 -7.13 -21.75
N PRO A 386 -0.23 -6.18 -22.65
CA PRO A 386 -0.44 -4.76 -22.42
C PRO A 386 -1.93 -4.42 -22.33
N TYR A 387 -2.24 -3.28 -21.72
CA TYR A 387 -3.59 -2.70 -21.75
C TYR A 387 -3.92 -2.22 -23.17
N ASP A 388 -5.08 -2.63 -23.66
CA ASP A 388 -5.66 -2.19 -24.91
C ASP A 388 -7.09 -1.68 -24.69
N GLU A 389 -7.27 -0.36 -24.81
CA GLU A 389 -8.56 0.28 -24.58
C GLU A 389 -9.58 -0.07 -25.68
N GLN A 390 -9.13 -0.21 -26.93
CA GLN A 390 -10.01 -0.57 -28.05
C GLN A 390 -10.56 -1.98 -27.89
N TYR A 391 -9.69 -2.93 -27.53
CA TYR A 391 -10.08 -4.29 -27.20
C TYR A 391 -11.09 -4.32 -26.04
N HIS A 392 -10.86 -3.52 -25.01
CA HIS A 392 -11.76 -3.44 -23.85
C HIS A 392 -13.15 -2.91 -24.27
N LEU A 393 -13.20 -1.84 -25.04
CA LEU A 393 -14.45 -1.26 -25.55
C LEU A 393 -15.22 -2.24 -26.45
N ALA A 394 -14.54 -2.90 -27.37
CA ALA A 394 -15.15 -3.93 -28.24
C ALA A 394 -15.73 -5.10 -27.44
N THR A 395 -15.06 -5.51 -26.35
CA THR A 395 -15.54 -6.57 -25.45
C THR A 395 -16.78 -6.11 -24.67
N MET A 396 -16.83 -4.86 -24.23
CA MET A 396 -18.01 -4.30 -23.54
C MET A 396 -19.22 -4.26 -24.48
N THR A 397 -19.05 -3.84 -25.72
CA THR A 397 -20.13 -3.78 -26.73
C THR A 397 -20.68 -5.18 -27.01
N ARG A 398 -19.83 -6.20 -27.16
CA ARG A 398 -20.24 -7.60 -27.35
C ARG A 398 -21.04 -8.17 -26.16
N GLN A 399 -20.73 -7.76 -24.94
CA GLN A 399 -21.46 -8.19 -23.74
C GLN A 399 -22.81 -7.49 -23.57
N GLN A 400 -23.03 -6.37 -24.23
CA GLN A 400 -24.30 -5.61 -24.21
C GLN A 400 -25.27 -6.05 -25.32
N LEU A 401 -24.80 -6.77 -26.33
CA LEU A 401 -25.67 -7.38 -27.33
C LEU A 401 -26.45 -8.53 -26.67
N PRO A 402 -27.80 -8.60 -26.83
CA PRO A 402 -28.60 -9.72 -26.31
C PRO A 402 -28.06 -11.02 -26.90
N GLN A 403 -27.78 -11.99 -26.04
CA GLN A 403 -27.60 -13.38 -26.48
C GLN A 403 -28.96 -13.90 -26.95
N GLY A 404 -29.33 -13.56 -28.18
CA GLY A 404 -30.57 -13.94 -28.78
C GLY A 404 -30.36 -14.33 -30.23
N GLN A 405 -30.68 -15.62 -30.47
CA GLN A 405 -30.87 -16.25 -31.76
C GLN A 405 -29.63 -16.79 -32.47
N THR A 406 -29.11 -17.90 -31.98
CA THR A 406 -28.67 -18.95 -32.89
C THR A 406 -29.95 -19.60 -33.44
N GLN A 407 -30.47 -19.06 -34.57
CA GLN A 407 -31.40 -19.80 -35.38
C GLN A 407 -30.65 -20.98 -36.01
N PHE A 408 -31.12 -22.17 -35.73
CA PHE A 408 -30.85 -23.35 -36.52
C PHE A 408 -31.29 -23.12 -37.97
N ALA A 409 -30.40 -23.31 -38.90
CA ALA A 409 -30.66 -23.71 -40.27
C ALA A 409 -29.57 -24.71 -40.70
#